data_cb60a7bcdcc84a471d02c452c170b23c
#
_entry.id   cb60a7bcdcc84a471d02c452c170b23c
#
_cell.length_a   1.000
_cell.length_b   1.000
_cell.length_c   1.000
_cell.angle_alpha   90.00
_cell.angle_beta   90.00
_cell.angle_gamma   90.00
#
_symmetry.space_group_name_H-M   'P 1'
#
loop_
_entity.id
_entity.type
_entity.pdbx_description
1 polymer ?
#
loop_
_entity_poly.entity_id
_entity_poly.type
_entity_poly.pdbx_seq_one_letter_code
_entity_poly.pdbx_strand_id
1 'polypeptide(L)'
;GFARAWLDFSSTYQPQLLLPFQLSMGLMTLFISVGIGASLARQNGLDPVTTGLLCLMSFMLVAAPVKDGAISMQYFSGQGIFTALITAIYAAEVYAFLKRNNITIKLPPQVPTGVARSFEVLIPVLVIILTLHPLNLLLENSTGMILPEAIMSLVKPLVAASDSLPAMLLAVLVCQVLWFA
;
A
#
# COMPACT_ATOMS: atom_id res chain seq x y z
N GLY A 1 41.87 -11.00 16.53
CA GLY A 1 41.00 -11.63 17.53
C GLY A 1 39.59 -11.87 16.98
N PHE A 2 38.79 -12.67 17.67
CA PHE A 2 37.42 -13.09 17.27
C PHE A 2 36.52 -11.92 16.82
N ALA A 3 36.57 -10.79 17.54
CA ALA A 3 35.77 -9.61 17.20
C ALA A 3 36.09 -9.04 15.81
N ARG A 4 37.36 -9.03 15.40
CA ARG A 4 37.76 -8.53 14.06
C ARG A 4 37.27 -9.53 12.97
N ALA A 5 37.46 -10.82 13.17
CA ALA A 5 36.98 -11.84 12.24
C ALA A 5 35.46 -11.80 12.10
N TRP A 6 34.71 -11.54 13.18
CA TRP A 6 33.26 -11.35 13.15
C TRP A 6 32.84 -10.08 12.39
N LEU A 7 33.53 -8.95 12.60
CA LEU A 7 33.29 -7.71 11.88
C LEU A 7 33.57 -7.86 10.38
N ASP A 8 34.68 -8.51 10.01
CA ASP A 8 35.02 -8.77 8.60
C ASP A 8 34.00 -9.71 7.95
N PHE A 9 33.58 -10.76 8.65
CA PHE A 9 32.51 -11.65 8.19
C PHE A 9 31.20 -10.88 8.00
N SER A 10 30.78 -10.13 9.02
CA SER A 10 29.51 -9.39 8.96
C SER A 10 29.51 -8.34 7.87
N SER A 11 30.58 -7.57 7.69
CA SER A 11 30.68 -6.56 6.63
C SER A 11 30.67 -7.16 5.22
N THR A 12 31.33 -8.31 5.05
CA THR A 12 31.41 -8.99 3.75
C THR A 12 30.08 -9.63 3.34
N TYR A 13 29.36 -10.26 4.30
CA TYR A 13 28.14 -11.01 4.02
C TYR A 13 26.86 -10.24 4.36
N GLN A 14 26.94 -9.04 4.95
CA GLN A 14 25.80 -8.21 5.32
C GLN A 14 24.78 -8.01 4.18
N PRO A 15 25.19 -7.68 2.94
CA PRO A 15 24.20 -7.51 1.86
C PRO A 15 23.40 -8.78 1.57
N GLN A 16 24.06 -9.96 1.64
CA GLN A 16 23.42 -11.25 1.39
C GLN A 16 22.52 -11.68 2.56
N LEU A 17 22.95 -11.41 3.80
CA LEU A 17 22.18 -11.72 5.01
C LEU A 17 20.96 -10.82 5.18
N LEU A 18 21.02 -9.57 4.71
CA LEU A 18 19.90 -8.62 4.77
C LEU A 18 18.91 -8.79 3.61
N LEU A 19 19.27 -9.49 2.54
CA LEU A 19 18.42 -9.68 1.38
C LEU A 19 17.06 -10.31 1.72
N PRO A 20 16.96 -11.38 2.53
CA PRO A 20 15.66 -11.93 2.94
C PRO A 20 14.81 -10.91 3.71
N PHE A 21 15.43 -10.12 4.57
CA PHE A 21 14.74 -9.04 5.30
C PHE A 21 14.22 -7.96 4.36
N GLN A 22 15.03 -7.52 3.40
CA GLN A 22 14.62 -6.51 2.41
C GLN A 22 13.48 -7.00 1.54
N LEU A 23 13.50 -8.27 1.12
CA LEU A 23 12.47 -8.86 0.27
C LEU A 23 11.19 -9.25 1.03
N SER A 24 11.23 -9.31 2.35
CA SER A 24 10.05 -9.57 3.19
C SER A 24 9.53 -8.29 3.85
N MET A 25 10.24 -7.78 4.86
CA MET A 25 9.84 -6.59 5.61
C MET A 25 9.96 -5.31 4.80
N GLY A 26 10.93 -5.24 3.88
CA GLY A 26 11.09 -4.11 2.96
C GLY A 26 9.95 -3.97 1.95
N LEU A 27 9.18 -5.04 1.70
CA LEU A 27 8.04 -5.06 0.78
C LEU A 27 6.68 -5.26 1.48
N MET A 28 6.64 -5.22 2.82
CA MET A 28 5.45 -5.61 3.57
C MET A 28 4.22 -4.77 3.23
N THR A 29 4.40 -3.51 2.84
CA THR A 29 3.29 -2.61 2.49
C THR A 29 2.56 -3.06 1.22
N LEU A 30 3.25 -3.71 0.27
CA LEU A 30 2.62 -4.30 -0.91
C LEU A 30 1.65 -5.42 -0.50
N PHE A 31 2.07 -6.30 0.41
CA PHE A 31 1.22 -7.37 0.93
C PHE A 31 0.04 -6.82 1.73
N ILE A 32 0.27 -5.80 2.54
CA ILE A 32 -0.78 -5.11 3.30
C ILE A 32 -1.82 -4.50 2.36
N SER A 33 -1.39 -3.81 1.30
CA SER A 33 -2.30 -3.22 0.30
C SER A 33 -3.22 -4.27 -0.32
N VAL A 34 -2.67 -5.41 -0.74
CA VAL A 34 -3.47 -6.54 -1.27
C VAL A 34 -4.41 -7.10 -0.21
N GLY A 35 -3.93 -7.29 1.02
CA GLY A 35 -4.72 -7.82 2.12
C GLY A 35 -5.92 -6.95 2.49
N ILE A 36 -5.72 -5.63 2.55
CA ILE A 36 -6.79 -4.64 2.80
C ILE A 36 -7.81 -4.72 1.66
N GLY A 37 -7.36 -4.68 0.41
CA GLY A 37 -8.23 -4.77 -0.76
C GLY A 37 -9.06 -6.05 -0.76
N ALA A 38 -8.45 -7.19 -0.49
CA ALA A 38 -9.16 -8.47 -0.41
C ALA A 38 -10.17 -8.52 0.75
N SER A 39 -9.87 -7.89 1.89
CA SER A 39 -10.78 -7.80 3.03
C SER A 39 -11.99 -6.92 2.71
N LEU A 40 -11.78 -5.74 2.14
CA LEU A 40 -12.85 -4.82 1.73
C LEU A 40 -13.72 -5.43 0.63
N ALA A 41 -13.12 -6.20 -0.29
CA ALA A 41 -13.86 -6.92 -1.32
C ALA A 41 -14.88 -7.89 -0.75
N ARG A 42 -14.49 -8.67 0.26
CA ARG A 42 -15.41 -9.64 0.92
C ARG A 42 -16.61 -8.94 1.54
N GLN A 43 -16.40 -7.77 2.15
CA GLN A 43 -17.50 -6.97 2.75
C GLN A 43 -18.46 -6.41 1.69
N ASN A 44 -17.93 -6.05 0.51
CA ASN A 44 -18.69 -5.46 -0.59
C ASN A 44 -19.20 -6.48 -1.63
N GLY A 45 -18.99 -7.79 -1.43
CA GLY A 45 -19.39 -8.83 -2.39
C GLY A 45 -18.62 -8.76 -3.72
N LEU A 46 -17.37 -8.27 -3.69
CA LEU A 46 -16.48 -8.17 -4.84
C LEU A 46 -15.50 -9.35 -4.88
N ASP A 47 -14.83 -9.53 -6.03
CA ASP A 47 -13.76 -10.52 -6.14
C ASP A 47 -12.52 -10.07 -5.36
N PRO A 48 -12.07 -10.85 -4.34
CA PRO A 48 -10.97 -10.44 -3.47
C PRO A 48 -9.64 -10.28 -4.20
N VAL A 49 -9.36 -11.15 -5.18
CA VAL A 49 -8.09 -11.12 -5.93
C VAL A 49 -8.03 -9.87 -6.81
N THR A 50 -9.07 -9.63 -7.57
CA THR A 50 -9.19 -8.46 -8.44
C THR A 50 -9.08 -7.15 -7.65
N THR A 51 -9.81 -7.04 -6.54
CA THR A 51 -9.77 -5.84 -5.69
C THR A 51 -8.41 -5.67 -5.04
N GLY A 52 -7.79 -6.75 -4.56
CA GLY A 52 -6.44 -6.70 -3.99
C GLY A 52 -5.40 -6.20 -5.00
N LEU A 53 -5.46 -6.67 -6.25
CA LEU A 53 -4.56 -6.21 -7.32
C LEU A 53 -4.81 -4.74 -7.71
N LEU A 54 -6.07 -4.29 -7.72
CA LEU A 54 -6.39 -2.87 -7.93
C LEU A 54 -5.82 -1.98 -6.82
N CYS A 55 -5.93 -2.42 -5.57
CA CYS A 55 -5.35 -1.71 -4.43
C CYS A 55 -3.82 -1.65 -4.51
N LEU A 56 -3.18 -2.76 -4.88
CA LEU A 56 -1.73 -2.79 -5.11
C LEU A 56 -1.30 -1.83 -6.21
N MET A 57 -1.99 -1.86 -7.36
CA MET A 57 -1.73 -0.95 -8.47
C MET A 57 -1.89 0.52 -8.04
N SER A 58 -2.97 0.83 -7.31
CA SER A 58 -3.24 2.19 -6.80
C SER A 58 -2.14 2.69 -5.87
N PHE A 59 -1.67 1.83 -4.97
CA PHE A 59 -0.55 2.13 -4.08
C PHE A 59 0.74 2.38 -4.87
N MET A 60 1.09 1.47 -5.79
CA MET A 60 2.30 1.60 -6.60
C MET A 60 2.29 2.86 -7.46
N LEU A 61 1.13 3.25 -7.99
CA LEU A 61 0.98 4.45 -8.83
C LEU A 61 1.43 5.73 -8.13
N VAL A 62 1.24 5.83 -6.81
CA VAL A 62 1.58 7.02 -6.01
C VAL A 62 2.85 6.85 -5.19
N ALA A 63 3.21 5.64 -4.81
CA ALA A 63 4.29 5.35 -3.87
C ALA A 63 5.57 4.81 -4.53
N ALA A 64 5.55 4.57 -5.83
CA ALA A 64 6.66 4.00 -6.59
C ALA A 64 7.20 4.98 -7.65
N PRO A 65 7.79 6.14 -7.25
CA PRO A 65 8.33 7.08 -8.21
C PRO A 65 9.45 6.41 -9.01
N VAL A 66 9.36 6.51 -10.32
CA VAL A 66 10.38 6.01 -11.25
C VAL A 66 11.43 7.08 -11.43
N LYS A 67 12.67 6.80 -11.02
CA LYS A 67 13.84 7.67 -11.24
C LYS A 67 14.92 6.86 -11.96
N ASP A 68 15.43 7.39 -13.06
CA ASP A 68 16.49 6.77 -13.86
C ASP A 68 16.20 5.31 -14.27
N GLY A 69 14.93 4.99 -14.56
CA GLY A 69 14.49 3.65 -14.94
C GLY A 69 14.37 2.65 -13.79
N ALA A 70 14.61 3.06 -12.55
CA ALA A 70 14.44 2.24 -11.36
C ALA A 70 13.25 2.73 -10.50
N ILE A 71 12.57 1.77 -9.87
CA ILE A 71 11.48 2.05 -8.95
C ILE A 71 12.08 2.24 -7.54
N SER A 72 11.77 3.36 -6.89
CA SER A 72 12.17 3.59 -5.51
C SER A 72 11.35 2.68 -4.57
N MET A 73 12.06 1.92 -3.73
CA MET A 73 11.45 1.03 -2.73
C MET A 73 11.20 1.73 -1.37
N GLN A 74 11.46 3.04 -1.28
CA GLN A 74 11.44 3.81 -0.03
C GLN A 74 10.12 3.65 0.74
N TYR A 75 8.99 3.65 0.03
CA TYR A 75 7.64 3.59 0.64
C TYR A 75 7.05 2.17 0.70
N PHE A 76 7.81 1.13 0.31
CA PHE A 76 7.31 -0.26 0.34
C PHE A 76 7.41 -0.90 1.72
N SER A 77 8.19 -0.29 2.63
CA SER A 77 8.31 -0.66 4.04
C SER A 77 7.28 0.07 4.92
N GLY A 78 7.47 0.07 6.23
CA GLY A 78 6.58 0.69 7.20
C GLY A 78 6.17 2.14 6.93
N GLN A 79 7.00 2.90 6.21
CA GLN A 79 6.72 4.30 5.87
C GLN A 79 5.52 4.45 4.91
N GLY A 80 5.22 3.44 4.11
CA GLY A 80 4.11 3.48 3.17
C GLY A 80 2.78 2.95 3.69
N ILE A 81 2.70 2.42 4.90
CA ILE A 81 1.50 1.75 5.44
C ILE A 81 0.26 2.64 5.37
N PHE A 82 0.36 3.89 5.81
CA PHE A 82 -0.76 4.82 5.79
C PHE A 82 -1.20 5.16 4.36
N THR A 83 -0.24 5.31 3.46
CA THR A 83 -0.52 5.52 2.04
C THR A 83 -1.23 4.31 1.44
N ALA A 84 -0.75 3.09 1.73
CA ALA A 84 -1.38 1.86 1.27
C ALA A 84 -2.81 1.71 1.81
N LEU A 85 -3.05 2.06 3.07
CA LEU A 85 -4.39 2.04 3.67
C LEU A 85 -5.34 2.98 2.93
N ILE A 86 -4.94 4.23 2.72
CA ILE A 86 -5.78 5.25 2.08
C ILE A 86 -6.03 4.90 0.61
N THR A 87 -5.00 4.52 -0.13
CA THR A 87 -5.14 4.16 -1.55
C THR A 87 -5.91 2.87 -1.75
N ALA A 88 -5.78 1.89 -0.84
CA ALA A 88 -6.54 0.65 -0.89
C ALA A 88 -8.03 0.87 -0.61
N ILE A 89 -8.38 1.66 0.41
CA ILE A 89 -9.77 2.04 0.68
C ILE A 89 -10.36 2.77 -0.54
N TYR A 90 -9.64 3.76 -1.05
CA TYR A 90 -10.07 4.51 -2.23
C TYR A 90 -10.32 3.59 -3.44
N ALA A 91 -9.37 2.72 -3.78
CA ALA A 91 -9.50 1.83 -4.94
C ALA A 91 -10.63 0.81 -4.78
N ALA A 92 -10.79 0.24 -3.58
CA ALA A 92 -11.87 -0.68 -3.28
C ALA A 92 -13.25 -0.01 -3.38
N GLU A 93 -13.39 1.22 -2.86
CA GLU A 93 -14.64 1.99 -2.94
C GLU A 93 -14.97 2.42 -4.38
N VAL A 94 -13.97 2.87 -5.15
CA VAL A 94 -14.16 3.19 -6.58
C VAL A 94 -14.65 1.95 -7.33
N TYR A 95 -14.03 0.79 -7.11
CA TYR A 95 -14.45 -0.44 -7.76
C TYR A 95 -15.86 -0.87 -7.32
N ALA A 96 -16.17 -0.80 -6.02
CA ALA A 96 -17.51 -1.08 -5.49
C ALA A 96 -18.55 -0.14 -6.09
N PHE A 97 -18.28 1.16 -6.15
CA PHE A 97 -19.15 2.16 -6.72
C PHE A 97 -19.45 1.90 -8.19
N LEU A 98 -18.43 1.65 -9.00
CA LEU A 98 -18.59 1.36 -10.43
C LEU A 98 -19.40 0.10 -10.65
N LYS A 99 -19.17 -0.94 -9.86
CA LYS A 99 -19.91 -2.21 -9.95
C LYS A 99 -21.36 -2.06 -9.53
N ARG A 100 -21.66 -1.33 -8.46
CA ARG A 100 -23.04 -1.05 -8.00
C ARG A 100 -23.85 -0.27 -9.07
N ASN A 101 -23.18 0.65 -9.78
CA ASN A 101 -23.82 1.45 -10.83
C ASN A 101 -23.80 0.76 -12.20
N ASN A 102 -23.35 -0.50 -12.30
CA ASN A 102 -23.24 -1.25 -13.56
C ASN A 102 -22.34 -0.56 -14.61
N ILE A 103 -21.38 0.26 -14.19
CA ILE A 103 -20.38 0.92 -15.04
C ILE A 103 -19.22 -0.05 -15.27
N THR A 104 -19.49 -1.09 -16.08
CA THR A 104 -18.51 -2.14 -16.40
C THR A 104 -18.67 -2.54 -17.86
N ILE A 105 -17.60 -3.01 -18.49
CA ILE A 105 -17.64 -3.56 -19.83
C ILE A 105 -18.25 -4.96 -19.74
N LYS A 106 -19.48 -5.11 -20.22
CA LYS A 106 -20.16 -6.41 -20.28
C LYS A 106 -19.84 -7.08 -21.61
N LEU A 107 -19.25 -8.24 -21.56
CA LEU A 107 -18.98 -9.06 -22.74
C LEU A 107 -20.13 -10.07 -22.98
N PRO A 108 -20.33 -10.51 -24.23
CA PRO A 108 -21.33 -11.55 -24.55
C PRO A 108 -21.09 -12.84 -23.76
N PRO A 109 -22.15 -13.63 -23.47
CA PRO A 109 -22.06 -14.83 -22.62
C PRO A 109 -21.20 -15.96 -23.22
N GLN A 110 -20.82 -15.86 -24.48
CA GLN A 110 -19.91 -16.81 -25.14
C GLN A 110 -18.44 -16.65 -24.73
N VAL A 111 -18.08 -15.53 -24.09
CA VAL A 111 -16.70 -15.25 -23.69
C VAL A 111 -16.38 -15.98 -22.37
N PRO A 112 -15.21 -16.66 -22.27
CA PRO A 112 -14.80 -17.29 -21.02
C PRO A 112 -14.78 -16.30 -19.84
N THR A 113 -15.25 -16.73 -18.67
CA THR A 113 -15.39 -15.87 -17.47
C THR A 113 -14.11 -15.18 -17.05
N GLY A 114 -12.94 -15.82 -17.22
CA GLY A 114 -11.63 -15.21 -16.92
C GLY A 114 -11.32 -14.00 -17.80
N VAL A 115 -11.65 -14.10 -19.11
CA VAL A 115 -11.47 -12.98 -20.03
C VAL A 115 -12.46 -11.86 -19.72
N ALA A 116 -13.72 -12.19 -19.47
CA ALA A 116 -14.76 -11.22 -19.13
C ALA A 116 -14.36 -10.39 -17.89
N ARG A 117 -13.81 -11.02 -16.85
CA ARG A 117 -13.32 -10.34 -15.64
C ARG A 117 -12.19 -9.34 -15.95
N SER A 118 -11.28 -9.68 -16.83
CA SER A 118 -10.19 -8.78 -17.21
C SER A 118 -10.70 -7.49 -17.86
N PHE A 119 -11.77 -7.58 -18.65
CA PHE A 119 -12.41 -6.41 -19.26
C PHE A 119 -13.26 -5.60 -18.28
N GLU A 120 -13.89 -6.25 -17.30
CA GLU A 120 -14.64 -5.55 -16.24
C GLU A 120 -13.74 -4.61 -15.42
N VAL A 121 -12.48 -4.95 -15.25
CA VAL A 121 -11.51 -4.21 -14.44
C VAL A 121 -10.94 -2.98 -15.17
N LEU A 122 -11.03 -2.93 -16.49
CA LEU A 122 -10.45 -1.83 -17.29
C LEU A 122 -10.99 -0.45 -16.89
N ILE A 123 -12.31 -0.35 -16.67
CA ILE A 123 -12.92 0.94 -16.26
C ILE A 123 -12.43 1.36 -14.86
N PRO A 124 -12.49 0.51 -13.82
CA PRO A 124 -11.88 0.82 -12.52
C PRO A 124 -10.42 1.24 -12.60
N VAL A 125 -9.59 0.51 -13.34
CA VAL A 125 -8.17 0.86 -13.56
C VAL A 125 -8.03 2.26 -14.16
N LEU A 126 -8.78 2.56 -15.20
CA LEU A 126 -8.74 3.85 -15.88
C LEU A 126 -9.16 5.00 -14.94
N VAL A 127 -10.24 4.82 -14.19
CA VAL A 127 -10.72 5.83 -13.22
C VAL A 127 -9.67 6.06 -12.13
N ILE A 128 -9.08 5.01 -11.58
CA ILE A 128 -8.05 5.10 -10.54
C ILE A 128 -6.81 5.86 -11.08
N ILE A 129 -6.36 5.52 -12.28
CA ILE A 129 -5.21 6.21 -12.91
C ILE A 129 -5.53 7.70 -13.14
N LEU A 130 -6.69 7.99 -13.74
CA LEU A 130 -7.09 9.37 -14.05
C LEU A 130 -7.36 10.23 -12.82
N THR A 131 -7.57 9.64 -11.66
CA THR A 131 -7.79 10.37 -10.40
C THR A 131 -6.52 10.48 -9.57
N LEU A 132 -5.85 9.35 -9.30
CA LEU A 132 -4.68 9.33 -8.41
C LEU A 132 -3.43 9.94 -9.05
N HIS A 133 -3.20 9.68 -10.33
CA HIS A 133 -1.99 10.19 -10.98
C HIS A 133 -1.99 11.72 -11.11
N PRO A 134 -3.05 12.39 -11.62
CA PRO A 134 -3.11 13.85 -11.60
C PRO A 134 -3.09 14.44 -10.20
N LEU A 135 -3.72 13.79 -9.21
CA LEU A 135 -3.68 14.23 -7.82
C LEU A 135 -2.25 14.23 -7.28
N ASN A 136 -1.49 13.17 -7.55
CA ASN A 136 -0.09 13.09 -7.14
C ASN A 136 0.77 14.16 -7.82
N LEU A 137 0.59 14.40 -9.12
CA LEU A 137 1.28 15.46 -9.86
C LEU A 137 0.91 16.88 -9.36
N LEU A 138 -0.35 17.12 -9.04
CA LEU A 138 -0.79 18.40 -8.48
C LEU A 138 -0.16 18.64 -7.10
N LEU A 139 -0.09 17.63 -6.26
CA LEU A 139 0.59 17.70 -4.96
C LEU A 139 2.09 17.97 -5.13
N GLU A 140 2.75 17.24 -6.01
CA GLU A 140 4.18 17.42 -6.27
C GLU A 140 4.49 18.83 -6.80
N ASN A 141 3.68 19.34 -7.73
CA ASN A 141 3.86 20.69 -8.29
C ASN A 141 3.53 21.80 -7.30
N SER A 142 2.58 21.60 -6.37
CA SER A 142 2.13 22.65 -5.44
C SER A 142 2.93 22.66 -4.13
N THR A 143 3.32 21.51 -3.63
CA THR A 143 4.00 21.35 -2.31
C THR A 143 5.42 20.85 -2.42
N GLY A 144 5.85 20.37 -3.58
CA GLY A 144 7.13 19.66 -3.76
C GLY A 144 7.16 18.26 -3.15
N MET A 145 6.02 17.75 -2.68
CA MET A 145 5.91 16.45 -2.01
C MET A 145 4.98 15.53 -2.81
N ILE A 146 5.36 14.27 -2.93
CA ILE A 146 4.48 13.23 -3.45
C ILE A 146 3.46 12.80 -2.39
N LEU A 147 2.38 12.13 -2.80
CA LEU A 147 1.28 11.73 -1.91
C LEU A 147 1.74 10.98 -0.66
N PRO A 148 2.66 10.00 -0.70
CA PRO A 148 3.19 9.35 0.51
C PRO A 148 3.86 10.32 1.50
N GLU A 149 4.59 11.30 1.00
CA GLU A 149 5.26 12.32 1.84
C GLU A 149 4.24 13.24 2.50
N ALA A 150 3.23 13.66 1.75
CA ALA A 150 2.15 14.49 2.27
C ALA A 150 1.37 13.75 3.37
N ILE A 151 0.99 12.49 3.14
CA ILE A 151 0.32 11.66 4.16
C ILE A 151 1.22 11.48 5.38
N MET A 152 2.51 11.17 5.18
CA MET A 152 3.44 10.97 6.28
C MET A 152 3.67 12.25 7.09
N SER A 153 3.67 13.41 6.45
CA SER A 153 3.77 14.71 7.15
C SER A 153 2.59 14.97 8.09
N LEU A 154 1.38 14.53 7.70
CA LEU A 154 0.18 14.62 8.54
C LEU A 154 0.19 13.62 9.71
N VAL A 155 0.78 12.45 9.50
CA VAL A 155 0.85 11.38 10.53
C VAL A 155 2.03 11.59 11.48
N LYS A 156 3.12 12.23 11.02
CA LYS A 156 4.35 12.45 11.79
C LYS A 156 4.11 13.08 13.19
N PRO A 157 3.25 14.11 13.38
CA PRO A 157 2.99 14.65 14.71
C PRO A 157 2.28 13.64 15.63
N LEU A 158 1.43 12.75 15.09
CA LEU A 158 0.78 11.69 15.89
C LEU A 158 1.81 10.64 16.34
N VAL A 159 2.75 10.26 15.45
CA VAL A 159 3.84 9.34 15.78
C VAL A 159 4.77 9.99 16.81
N ALA A 160 5.14 11.25 16.63
CA ALA A 160 5.99 11.98 17.58
C ALA A 160 5.30 12.15 18.95
N ALA A 161 4.00 12.33 18.99
CA ALA A 161 3.23 12.39 20.22
C ALA A 161 3.23 11.04 20.97
N SER A 162 3.24 9.91 20.24
CA SER A 162 3.29 8.56 20.82
C SER A 162 4.67 8.16 21.35
N ASP A 163 5.74 8.86 21.00
CA ASP A 163 7.09 8.60 21.53
C ASP A 163 7.28 9.11 22.96
N SER A 164 6.30 9.81 23.52
CA SER A 164 6.34 10.23 24.92
C SER A 164 6.00 9.08 25.88
N LEU A 165 6.71 8.97 27.00
CA LEU A 165 6.45 7.98 28.05
C LEU A 165 4.97 7.87 28.46
N PRO A 166 4.24 8.99 28.71
CA PRO A 166 2.82 8.92 29.05
C PRO A 166 1.96 8.34 27.93
N ALA A 167 2.25 8.68 26.66
CA ALA A 167 1.49 8.16 25.53
C ALA A 167 1.74 6.66 25.31
N MET A 168 2.99 6.19 25.48
CA MET A 168 3.31 4.77 25.47
C MET A 168 2.56 3.99 26.55
N LEU A 169 2.56 4.50 27.78
CA LEU A 169 1.82 3.87 28.90
C LEU A 169 0.33 3.83 28.63
N LEU A 170 -0.23 4.91 28.09
CA LEU A 170 -1.66 4.98 27.76
C LEU A 170 -2.01 4.02 26.61
N ALA A 171 -1.17 3.92 25.57
CA ALA A 171 -1.36 2.98 24.47
C ALA A 171 -1.32 1.52 24.95
N VAL A 172 -0.35 1.18 25.80
CA VAL A 172 -0.26 -0.16 26.41
C VAL A 172 -1.50 -0.46 27.26
N LEU A 173 -1.94 0.50 28.07
CA LEU A 173 -3.14 0.35 28.90
C LEU A 173 -4.40 0.13 28.05
N VAL A 174 -4.58 0.92 27.00
CA VAL A 174 -5.70 0.76 26.05
C VAL A 174 -5.65 -0.60 25.36
N CYS A 175 -4.48 -1.03 24.88
CA CYS A 175 -4.31 -2.35 24.28
C CYS A 175 -4.66 -3.47 25.27
N GLN A 176 -4.23 -3.35 26.53
CA GLN A 176 -4.55 -4.33 27.57
C GLN A 176 -6.05 -4.38 27.87
N VAL A 177 -6.72 -3.23 27.99
CA VAL A 177 -8.17 -3.19 28.21
C VAL A 177 -8.93 -3.81 27.05
N LEU A 178 -8.54 -3.48 25.79
CA LEU A 178 -9.16 -4.07 24.60
C LEU A 178 -8.92 -5.57 24.46
N TRP A 179 -7.82 -6.07 25.01
CA TRP A 179 -7.54 -7.51 24.98
C TRP A 179 -8.40 -8.30 25.98
N PHE A 180 -8.84 -7.66 27.09
CA PHE A 180 -9.68 -8.25 28.13
C PHE A 180 -11.18 -8.00 27.95
N ALA A 181 -11.58 -7.13 27.00
CA ALA A 181 -12.98 -6.84 26.67
C ALA A 181 -13.50 -7.76 25.55
#